data_6e2121988d53ea70605f563246e1cb78
#
_entry.id   6e2121988d53ea70605f563246e1cb78
#
_cell.length_a   1.000
_cell.length_b   1.000
_cell.length_c   1.000
_cell.angle_alpha   90.00
_cell.angle_beta   90.00
_cell.angle_gamma   90.00
#
_symmetry.space_group_name_H-M   'P 1'
#
loop_
_entity.id
_entity.type
_entity.pdbx_description
1 polymer ?
#
loop_
_entity_poly.entity_id
_entity_poly.type
_entity_poly.pdbx_seq_one_letter_code
_entity_poly.pdbx_strand_id
1 'polypeptide(L)'
;HWFQPLTGGTAEKHDAFIEAGGFGNMVEAFSGKALAQQEPDASSFPSGGLRNTFEARGYTAWDPSSPAFVIDSTLSIPTIFISYTGEALDHKTPLLKALNAVDKAATEVCHYFDKNVNSVRANLGWEQEYFLIDEALYYARPDLSLTGRTLMGHASAKDQQLDDHYFSSIPERVTAFMHELEYESYRLGIPVRTRHNEVAPNQYELAPVFEECNLAVDHNLLVMELMKKIARHHDFRVLFHEKPFKGINGSGKHNNWSLST
;
A
#
# COMPACT_ATOMS: atom_id res chain seq x y z
N HIS A 1 1.04 16.11 3.94
CA HIS A 1 0.59 14.85 4.56
C HIS A 1 1.79 14.00 4.98
N TRP A 2 1.70 13.46 6.16
CA TRP A 2 2.56 12.39 6.62
C TRP A 2 1.91 11.07 6.25
N PHE A 3 2.46 10.36 5.28
CA PHE A 3 1.89 9.11 4.80
C PHE A 3 2.50 7.92 5.54
N GLN A 4 1.63 7.10 6.15
CA GLN A 4 2.00 5.82 6.75
C GLN A 4 1.65 4.67 5.81
N PRO A 5 2.57 4.22 4.96
CA PRO A 5 2.27 3.23 3.93
C PRO A 5 1.66 1.96 4.51
N LEU A 6 2.26 1.40 5.54
CA LEU A 6 1.85 0.12 6.11
C LEU A 6 0.51 0.14 6.85
N THR A 7 -0.01 1.32 7.18
CA THR A 7 -1.35 1.46 7.75
C THR A 7 -2.38 1.92 6.72
N GLY A 8 -1.91 2.35 5.54
CA GLY A 8 -2.75 3.01 4.53
C GLY A 8 -3.34 4.32 5.02
N GLY A 9 -2.83 4.83 6.13
CA GLY A 9 -3.30 6.06 6.76
C GLY A 9 -2.44 7.26 6.42
N THR A 10 -3.06 8.42 6.45
CA THR A 10 -2.38 9.72 6.33
C THR A 10 -2.72 10.59 7.51
N ALA A 11 -1.75 11.39 7.97
CA ALA A 11 -1.97 12.45 8.93
C ALA A 11 -1.60 13.79 8.30
N GLU A 12 -2.51 14.74 8.35
CA GLU A 12 -2.27 16.08 7.85
C GLU A 12 -1.51 16.92 8.88
N LYS A 13 -0.49 17.63 8.38
CA LYS A 13 0.29 18.60 9.13
C LYS A 13 0.43 19.86 8.31
N HIS A 14 -0.61 20.69 8.35
CA HIS A 14 -0.68 21.92 7.54
C HIS A 14 0.35 22.97 7.94
N ASP A 15 0.77 22.96 9.19
CA ASP A 15 1.71 23.90 9.80
C ASP A 15 3.18 23.48 9.67
N ALA A 16 3.46 22.27 9.20
CA ALA A 16 4.81 21.73 9.17
C ALA A 16 5.78 22.55 8.28
N PHE A 17 5.25 23.24 7.28
CA PHE A 17 6.02 24.02 6.30
C PHE A 17 5.54 25.47 6.19
N ILE A 18 4.87 25.98 7.22
CA ILE A 18 4.37 27.33 7.28
C ILE A 18 4.98 28.04 8.49
N GLU A 19 5.62 29.17 8.27
CA GLU A 19 6.18 30.00 9.30
C GLU A 19 5.56 31.41 9.29
N ALA A 20 5.48 32.03 10.46
CA ALA A 20 5.06 33.41 10.56
C ALA A 20 6.19 34.32 10.04
N GLY A 21 5.98 34.94 8.92
CA GLY A 21 6.85 35.99 8.36
C GLY A 21 6.66 37.34 9.05
N GLY A 22 7.51 38.31 8.71
CA GLY A 22 7.37 39.67 9.20
C GLY A 22 6.03 40.30 8.78
N PHE A 23 5.48 41.17 9.61
CA PHE A 23 4.22 41.89 9.41
C PHE A 23 2.96 41.02 9.31
N GLY A 24 2.97 39.83 9.92
CA GLY A 24 1.79 38.95 9.96
C GLY A 24 1.53 38.14 8.69
N ASN A 25 2.44 38.13 7.74
CA ASN A 25 2.37 37.28 6.57
C ASN A 25 2.81 35.85 6.93
N MET A 26 2.10 34.86 6.36
CA MET A 26 2.52 33.47 6.43
C MET A 26 3.44 33.17 5.26
N VAL A 27 4.55 32.48 5.53
CA VAL A 27 5.55 32.12 4.53
C VAL A 27 5.71 30.61 4.54
N GLU A 28 5.73 30.03 3.36
CA GLU A 28 6.08 28.61 3.21
C GLU A 28 7.58 28.43 3.44
N ALA A 29 7.92 27.61 4.43
CA ALA A 29 9.31 27.32 4.80
C ALA A 29 9.52 25.80 4.80
N PHE A 30 10.24 25.31 3.78
CA PHE A 30 10.56 23.90 3.65
C PHE A 30 11.93 23.63 4.26
N SER A 31 11.97 22.94 5.39
CA SER A 31 13.23 22.60 6.06
C SER A 31 13.34 21.10 6.33
N GLY A 32 14.57 20.55 6.25
CA GLY A 32 14.84 19.17 6.62
C GLY A 32 14.52 18.88 8.08
N LYS A 33 14.56 19.88 8.97
CA LYS A 33 14.16 19.74 10.37
C LYS A 33 12.66 19.48 10.51
N ALA A 34 11.83 20.15 9.72
CA ALA A 34 10.38 19.92 9.70
C ALA A 34 10.02 18.52 9.16
N LEU A 35 10.87 17.96 8.30
CA LEU A 35 10.72 16.58 7.81
C LEU A 35 11.19 15.52 8.82
N ALA A 36 12.06 15.89 9.75
CA ALA A 36 12.73 14.91 10.61
C ALA A 36 11.88 14.43 11.78
N GLN A 37 11.09 15.29 12.39
CA GLN A 37 10.39 14.97 13.63
C GLN A 37 9.05 15.70 13.74
N GLN A 38 8.03 14.93 14.10
CA GLN A 38 6.73 15.38 14.57
C GLN A 38 6.39 14.54 15.82
N GLU A 39 5.55 15.05 16.69
CA GLU A 39 5.09 14.35 17.89
C GLU A 39 3.60 13.96 17.82
N PRO A 40 3.17 13.04 16.91
CA PRO A 40 1.85 12.50 16.97
C PRO A 40 1.73 11.55 18.16
N ASP A 41 0.57 11.44 18.73
CA ASP A 41 0.24 10.30 19.58
C ASP A 41 -0.38 9.15 18.74
N ALA A 42 -0.63 8.01 19.36
CA ALA A 42 -1.21 6.86 18.67
C ALA A 42 -2.62 7.13 18.14
N SER A 43 -3.36 8.08 18.66
CA SER A 43 -4.69 8.46 18.18
C SER A 43 -4.65 9.13 16.80
N SER A 44 -3.48 9.58 16.36
CA SER A 44 -3.27 10.12 15.01
C SER A 44 -3.28 9.04 13.92
N PHE A 45 -3.25 7.76 14.27
CA PHE A 45 -3.25 6.64 13.34
C PHE A 45 -4.63 5.97 13.27
N PRO A 46 -5.07 5.48 12.10
CA PRO A 46 -6.39 4.87 11.95
C PRO A 46 -6.68 3.71 12.89
N SER A 47 -5.65 2.94 13.26
CA SER A 47 -5.75 1.81 14.17
C SER A 47 -5.29 2.11 15.61
N GLY A 48 -5.02 3.38 15.95
CA GLY A 48 -4.38 3.75 17.20
C GLY A 48 -2.92 3.31 17.31
N GLY A 49 -2.27 2.93 16.18
CA GLY A 49 -0.95 2.33 16.13
C GLY A 49 -0.97 0.85 16.55
N LEU A 50 0.20 0.27 16.78
CA LEU A 50 0.33 -1.11 17.28
C LEU A 50 0.00 -1.22 18.77
N ARG A 51 0.03 -0.11 19.49
CA ARG A 51 -0.41 0.00 20.89
C ARG A 51 -1.70 0.81 20.94
N ASN A 52 -2.71 0.24 21.47
CA ASN A 52 -4.04 0.84 21.59
C ASN A 52 -4.16 1.66 22.89
N THR A 53 -3.20 2.57 23.13
CA THR A 53 -3.20 3.40 24.31
C THR A 53 -2.54 4.76 24.04
N PHE A 54 -2.88 5.77 24.84
CA PHE A 54 -2.22 7.07 24.83
C PHE A 54 -0.75 7.03 25.34
N GLU A 55 -0.27 5.89 25.80
CA GLU A 55 1.15 5.66 26.09
C GLU A 55 1.99 5.50 24.81
N ALA A 56 1.35 5.21 23.69
CA ALA A 56 2.01 5.11 22.38
C ALA A 56 2.31 6.49 21.78
N ARG A 57 2.96 7.34 22.54
CA ARG A 57 3.53 8.61 22.08
C ARG A 57 4.95 8.39 21.58
N GLY A 58 5.33 9.18 20.58
CA GLY A 58 6.65 9.05 20.02
C GLY A 58 6.94 10.08 18.94
N TYR A 59 7.79 9.70 18.02
CA TYR A 59 8.21 10.53 16.91
C TYR A 59 7.75 9.93 15.59
N THR A 60 7.22 10.79 14.71
CA THR A 60 7.13 10.52 13.27
C THR A 60 8.42 11.02 12.63
N ALA A 61 9.09 10.17 11.88
CA ALA A 61 10.30 10.54 11.16
C ALA A 61 10.17 10.19 9.68
N TRP A 62 10.70 11.04 8.81
CA TRP A 62 10.76 10.75 7.40
C TRP A 62 11.61 9.51 7.10
N ASP A 63 11.14 8.67 6.19
CA ASP A 63 11.92 7.57 5.62
C ASP A 63 12.60 8.01 4.32
N PRO A 64 13.92 8.30 4.35
CA PRO A 64 14.64 8.77 3.15
C PRO A 64 14.83 7.67 2.08
N SER A 65 14.55 6.42 2.39
CA SER A 65 14.61 5.30 1.44
C SER A 65 13.35 5.14 0.60
N SER A 66 12.29 5.91 0.90
CA SER A 66 11.05 5.94 0.14
C SER A 66 10.77 7.36 -0.38
N PRO A 67 10.55 7.55 -1.68
CA PRO A 67 10.35 8.87 -2.24
C PRO A 67 9.03 9.50 -1.77
N ALA A 68 9.06 10.82 -1.54
CA ALA A 68 7.85 11.60 -1.41
C ALA A 68 7.09 11.63 -2.75
N PHE A 69 5.78 11.72 -2.70
CA PHE A 69 4.93 11.70 -3.88
C PHE A 69 3.79 12.72 -3.77
N VAL A 70 3.19 13.06 -4.89
CA VAL A 70 2.04 13.96 -4.96
C VAL A 70 0.81 13.19 -5.44
N ILE A 71 -0.24 13.25 -4.66
CA ILE A 71 -1.55 12.72 -5.02
C ILE A 71 -2.63 13.75 -4.66
N ASP A 72 -3.59 13.98 -5.55
CA ASP A 72 -4.67 14.95 -5.36
C ASP A 72 -4.16 16.36 -4.92
N SER A 73 -3.09 16.84 -5.53
CA SER A 73 -2.42 18.12 -5.18
C SER A 73 -1.85 18.17 -3.76
N THR A 74 -1.70 17.04 -3.10
CA THR A 74 -1.14 16.91 -1.75
C THR A 74 0.22 16.23 -1.80
N LEU A 75 1.26 16.89 -1.26
CA LEU A 75 2.56 16.27 -1.04
C LEU A 75 2.47 15.28 0.11
N SER A 76 2.78 14.03 -0.15
CA SER A 76 2.82 12.95 0.83
C SER A 76 4.25 12.50 1.08
N ILE A 77 4.60 12.37 2.35
CA ILE A 77 5.96 12.03 2.79
C ILE A 77 5.89 10.71 3.56
N PRO A 78 6.52 9.63 3.05
CA PRO A 78 6.59 8.35 3.75
C PRO A 78 7.32 8.50 5.09
N THR A 79 6.74 7.95 6.15
CA THR A 79 7.23 8.09 7.52
C THR A 79 7.24 6.78 8.26
N ILE A 80 8.06 6.75 9.31
CA ILE A 80 8.00 5.75 10.38
C ILE A 80 7.45 6.38 11.65
N PHE A 81 6.94 5.55 12.55
CA PHE A 81 6.49 5.96 13.87
C PHE A 81 7.17 5.11 14.93
N ILE A 82 7.89 5.78 15.83
CA ILE A 82 8.66 5.17 16.92
C ILE A 82 8.30 5.81 18.26
N SER A 83 8.30 5.03 19.34
CA SER A 83 8.07 5.54 20.68
C SER A 83 9.27 6.38 21.16
N TYR A 84 9.08 7.14 22.24
CA TYR A 84 10.18 7.87 22.92
C TYR A 84 11.30 6.96 23.41
N THR A 85 11.01 5.68 23.62
CA THR A 85 12.00 4.67 24.05
C THR A 85 12.61 3.90 22.87
N GLY A 86 12.23 4.24 21.61
CA GLY A 86 12.78 3.64 20.41
C GLY A 86 12.08 2.36 19.94
N GLU A 87 10.95 2.00 20.55
CA GLU A 87 10.14 0.88 20.10
C GLU A 87 9.37 1.23 18.81
N ALA A 88 9.23 0.27 17.92
CA ALA A 88 8.39 0.42 16.74
C ALA A 88 6.92 0.50 17.12
N LEU A 89 6.22 1.53 16.65
CA LEU A 89 4.78 1.70 16.81
C LEU A 89 4.02 1.51 15.48
N ASP A 90 4.73 1.23 14.41
CA ASP A 90 4.21 0.93 13.07
C ASP A 90 4.75 -0.39 12.54
N HIS A 91 4.38 -0.74 11.31
CA HIS A 91 4.89 -1.93 10.63
C HIS A 91 6.13 -1.64 9.76
N LYS A 92 6.35 -0.39 9.36
CA LYS A 92 7.47 -0.01 8.49
C LYS A 92 8.82 -0.07 9.23
N THR A 93 8.86 0.36 10.47
CA THR A 93 10.10 0.30 11.28
C THR A 93 10.63 -1.14 11.42
N PRO A 94 9.82 -2.16 11.75
CA PRO A 94 10.27 -3.55 11.74
C PRO A 94 10.76 -4.01 10.36
N LEU A 95 10.10 -3.61 9.27
CA LEU A 95 10.55 -3.93 7.92
C LEU A 95 11.94 -3.37 7.65
N LEU A 96 12.18 -2.08 7.92
CA LEU A 96 13.49 -1.45 7.70
C LEU A 96 14.59 -2.11 8.55
N LYS A 97 14.28 -2.47 9.80
CA LYS A 97 15.21 -3.22 10.65
C LYS A 97 15.52 -4.61 10.08
N ALA A 98 14.52 -5.31 9.57
CA ALA A 98 14.69 -6.62 8.96
C ALA A 98 15.56 -6.53 7.68
N LEU A 99 15.32 -5.54 6.83
CA LEU A 99 16.12 -5.30 5.62
C LEU A 99 17.59 -5.04 5.95
N ASN A 100 17.86 -4.21 6.97
CA ASN A 100 19.23 -3.97 7.44
C ASN A 100 19.89 -5.24 8.01
N ALA A 101 19.15 -6.08 8.72
CA ALA A 101 19.66 -7.35 9.24
C ALA A 101 19.98 -8.34 8.12
N VAL A 102 19.12 -8.44 7.11
CA VAL A 102 19.32 -9.28 5.92
C VAL A 102 20.51 -8.79 5.13
N ASP A 103 20.64 -7.49 4.88
CA ASP A 103 21.79 -6.90 4.17
C ASP A 103 23.11 -7.31 4.81
N LYS A 104 23.26 -7.13 6.12
CA LYS A 104 24.46 -7.49 6.86
C LYS A 104 24.80 -8.99 6.74
N ALA A 105 23.82 -9.85 7.03
CA ALA A 105 24.04 -11.30 7.00
C ALA A 105 24.35 -11.81 5.57
N ALA A 106 23.62 -11.31 4.59
CA ALA A 106 23.83 -11.72 3.20
C ALA A 106 25.16 -11.20 2.63
N THR A 107 25.57 -9.98 2.98
CA THR A 107 26.87 -9.43 2.59
C THR A 107 28.02 -10.26 3.17
N GLU A 108 27.93 -10.69 4.43
CA GLU A 108 28.92 -11.60 5.02
C GLU A 108 29.04 -12.92 4.24
N VAL A 109 27.91 -13.50 3.83
CA VAL A 109 27.89 -14.72 3.00
C VAL A 109 28.50 -14.45 1.62
N CYS A 110 28.13 -13.34 0.97
CA CYS A 110 28.69 -12.97 -0.34
C CYS A 110 30.20 -12.83 -0.31
N HIS A 111 30.78 -12.38 0.79
CA HIS A 111 32.24 -12.23 0.94
C HIS A 111 33.04 -13.55 0.85
N TYR A 112 32.40 -14.71 0.97
CA TYR A 112 33.02 -15.98 0.66
C TYR A 112 33.26 -16.17 -0.84
N PHE A 113 32.53 -15.46 -1.68
CA PHE A 113 32.59 -15.56 -3.14
C PHE A 113 33.21 -14.32 -3.78
N ASP A 114 32.79 -13.11 -3.34
CA ASP A 114 33.31 -11.84 -3.84
C ASP A 114 33.46 -10.83 -2.68
N LYS A 115 34.69 -10.44 -2.43
CA LYS A 115 35.03 -9.44 -1.38
C LYS A 115 34.62 -8.01 -1.71
N ASN A 116 34.25 -7.72 -2.95
CA ASN A 116 33.86 -6.37 -3.39
C ASN A 116 32.38 -6.07 -3.18
N VAL A 117 31.57 -7.05 -2.77
CA VAL A 117 30.16 -6.82 -2.45
C VAL A 117 30.06 -5.94 -1.21
N ASN A 118 29.44 -4.77 -1.34
CA ASN A 118 29.30 -3.80 -0.25
C ASN A 118 27.93 -3.86 0.43
N SER A 119 26.91 -4.34 -0.28
CA SER A 119 25.55 -4.48 0.24
C SER A 119 24.76 -5.51 -0.53
N VAL A 120 23.76 -6.09 0.11
CA VAL A 120 22.78 -6.98 -0.52
C VAL A 120 21.37 -6.48 -0.24
N ARG A 121 20.60 -6.28 -1.29
CA ARG A 121 19.22 -5.77 -1.19
C ARG A 121 18.22 -6.89 -1.35
N ALA A 122 17.17 -6.86 -0.54
CA ALA A 122 16.00 -7.69 -0.77
C ALA A 122 15.10 -7.01 -1.82
N ASN A 123 14.68 -7.76 -2.81
CA ASN A 123 13.75 -7.32 -3.84
C ASN A 123 12.40 -8.04 -3.65
N LEU A 124 11.33 -7.37 -4.01
CA LEU A 124 9.97 -7.87 -3.91
C LEU A 124 9.18 -7.54 -5.18
N GLY A 125 8.59 -8.56 -5.79
CA GLY A 125 7.52 -8.43 -6.77
C GLY A 125 6.24 -8.95 -6.13
N TRP A 126 5.34 -8.05 -5.79
CA TRP A 126 4.05 -8.40 -5.23
C TRP A 126 3.04 -8.68 -6.34
N GLU A 127 2.07 -9.54 -6.04
CA GLU A 127 0.90 -9.80 -6.88
C GLU A 127 -0.33 -9.50 -6.05
N GLN A 128 -1.08 -8.46 -6.42
CA GLN A 128 -2.28 -8.06 -5.71
C GLN A 128 -3.51 -8.60 -6.39
N GLU A 129 -4.14 -9.59 -5.78
CA GLU A 129 -5.46 -10.05 -6.16
C GLU A 129 -6.55 -9.19 -5.54
N TYR A 130 -7.66 -9.04 -6.24
CA TYR A 130 -8.80 -8.24 -5.79
C TYR A 130 -10.08 -8.61 -6.53
N PHE A 131 -11.22 -8.28 -5.93
CA PHE A 131 -12.53 -8.40 -6.58
C PHE A 131 -13.06 -7.02 -6.96
N LEU A 132 -13.71 -6.92 -8.11
CA LEU A 132 -14.50 -5.76 -8.51
C LEU A 132 -15.99 -6.09 -8.42
N ILE A 133 -16.72 -5.28 -7.67
CA ILE A 133 -18.16 -5.42 -7.51
C ILE A 133 -18.84 -4.18 -8.08
N ASP A 134 -19.90 -4.38 -8.84
CA ASP A 134 -20.76 -3.28 -9.27
C ASP A 134 -21.21 -2.45 -8.07
N GLU A 135 -21.08 -1.14 -8.15
CA GLU A 135 -21.30 -0.25 -7.02
C GLU A 135 -22.74 -0.30 -6.49
N ALA A 136 -23.72 -0.42 -7.39
CA ALA A 136 -25.13 -0.53 -6.99
C ALA A 136 -25.39 -1.84 -6.24
N LEU A 137 -24.79 -2.95 -6.70
CA LEU A 137 -24.91 -4.25 -6.02
C LEU A 137 -24.18 -4.26 -4.69
N TYR A 138 -23.03 -3.60 -4.60
CA TYR A 138 -22.30 -3.45 -3.33
C TYR A 138 -23.15 -2.76 -2.27
N TYR A 139 -23.79 -1.63 -2.60
CA TYR A 139 -24.64 -0.90 -1.65
C TYR A 139 -25.97 -1.59 -1.37
N ALA A 140 -26.47 -2.41 -2.28
CA ALA A 140 -27.66 -3.23 -2.03
C ALA A 140 -27.41 -4.35 -1.00
N ARG A 141 -26.13 -4.63 -0.65
CA ARG A 141 -25.71 -5.68 0.26
C ARG A 141 -25.06 -5.09 1.53
N PRO A 142 -25.81 -4.96 2.64
CA PRO A 142 -25.24 -4.44 3.90
C PRO A 142 -24.04 -5.21 4.41
N ASP A 143 -24.00 -6.52 4.22
CA ASP A 143 -22.86 -7.35 4.60
C ASP A 143 -21.58 -6.98 3.81
N LEU A 144 -21.66 -6.75 2.51
CA LEU A 144 -20.54 -6.27 1.71
C LEU A 144 -20.09 -4.85 2.13
N SER A 145 -21.04 -3.93 2.28
CA SER A 145 -20.72 -2.53 2.59
C SER A 145 -20.15 -2.33 4.00
N LEU A 146 -20.58 -3.15 4.97
CA LEU A 146 -20.13 -3.05 6.35
C LEU A 146 -18.88 -3.90 6.67
N THR A 147 -18.70 -5.03 5.99
CA THR A 147 -17.64 -5.99 6.36
C THR A 147 -16.65 -6.31 5.24
N GLY A 148 -16.90 -5.86 4.01
CA GLY A 148 -16.09 -6.20 2.83
C GLY A 148 -16.25 -7.63 2.34
N ARG A 149 -17.21 -8.39 2.88
CA ARG A 149 -17.50 -9.78 2.49
C ARG A 149 -18.97 -10.11 2.64
N THR A 150 -19.41 -11.18 1.97
CA THR A 150 -20.76 -11.72 2.18
C THR A 150 -20.82 -12.54 3.46
N LEU A 151 -21.89 -12.33 4.25
CA LEU A 151 -22.19 -13.10 5.47
C LEU A 151 -23.37 -14.01 5.28
N MET A 152 -24.21 -13.76 4.28
CA MET A 152 -25.43 -14.48 3.97
C MET A 152 -25.67 -14.55 2.46
N GLY A 153 -26.57 -15.37 2.03
CA GLY A 153 -26.96 -15.54 0.63
C GLY A 153 -26.58 -16.91 0.08
N HIS A 154 -26.86 -17.10 -1.19
CA HIS A 154 -26.60 -18.33 -1.92
C HIS A 154 -25.27 -18.28 -2.66
N ALA A 155 -24.67 -19.43 -2.92
CA ALA A 155 -23.49 -19.54 -3.77
C ALA A 155 -23.81 -19.12 -5.21
N SER A 156 -22.76 -18.74 -5.98
CA SER A 156 -22.91 -18.46 -7.40
C SER A 156 -23.48 -19.67 -8.14
N ALA A 157 -24.45 -19.42 -9.04
CA ALA A 157 -25.06 -20.49 -9.83
C ALA A 157 -24.07 -21.11 -10.82
N LYS A 158 -23.10 -20.36 -11.30
CA LYS A 158 -22.08 -20.82 -12.25
C LYS A 158 -20.87 -21.48 -11.58
N ASP A 159 -20.65 -21.21 -10.29
CA ASP A 159 -19.43 -21.62 -9.60
C ASP A 159 -18.14 -21.06 -10.28
N GLN A 160 -16.99 -21.65 -10.07
CA GLN A 160 -15.73 -21.28 -10.69
C GLN A 160 -15.47 -22.17 -11.91
N GLN A 161 -15.36 -21.55 -13.08
CA GLN A 161 -15.05 -22.23 -14.32
C GLN A 161 -13.91 -21.49 -15.01
N LEU A 162 -12.76 -22.14 -15.16
CA LEU A 162 -11.56 -21.53 -15.71
C LEU A 162 -11.77 -20.92 -17.08
N ASP A 163 -12.56 -21.57 -17.94
CA ASP A 163 -12.86 -21.06 -19.28
C ASP A 163 -13.69 -19.78 -19.25
N ASP A 164 -14.58 -19.65 -18.26
CA ASP A 164 -15.46 -18.48 -18.13
C ASP A 164 -14.80 -17.31 -17.40
N HIS A 165 -13.73 -17.55 -16.65
CA HIS A 165 -13.10 -16.53 -15.79
C HIS A 165 -11.61 -16.36 -16.10
N TYR A 166 -10.76 -17.31 -15.68
CA TYR A 166 -9.30 -17.15 -15.77
C TYR A 166 -8.81 -17.01 -17.22
N PHE A 167 -9.30 -17.82 -18.14
CA PHE A 167 -8.89 -17.83 -19.54
C PHE A 167 -9.79 -16.99 -20.46
N SER A 168 -10.79 -16.29 -19.92
CA SER A 168 -11.69 -15.47 -20.72
C SER A 168 -11.13 -14.06 -20.97
N SER A 169 -11.77 -13.35 -21.89
CA SER A 169 -11.48 -11.93 -22.11
C SER A 169 -11.87 -11.09 -20.90
N ILE A 170 -11.07 -10.09 -20.58
CA ILE A 170 -11.40 -9.11 -19.55
C ILE A 170 -12.60 -8.27 -20.04
N PRO A 171 -13.65 -8.10 -19.22
CA PRO A 171 -14.80 -7.27 -19.60
C PRO A 171 -14.40 -5.81 -19.90
N GLU A 172 -15.06 -5.18 -20.87
CA GLU A 172 -14.71 -3.83 -21.35
C GLU A 172 -14.65 -2.79 -20.23
N ARG A 173 -15.65 -2.75 -19.34
CA ARG A 173 -15.67 -1.83 -18.19
C ARG A 173 -14.51 -2.07 -17.22
N VAL A 174 -14.11 -3.32 -17.02
CA VAL A 174 -12.96 -3.70 -16.21
C VAL A 174 -11.65 -3.28 -16.90
N THR A 175 -11.57 -3.47 -18.21
CA THR A 175 -10.41 -3.02 -19.00
C THR A 175 -10.23 -1.49 -18.88
N ALA A 176 -11.31 -0.73 -18.94
CA ALA A 176 -11.26 0.73 -18.75
C ALA A 176 -10.73 1.11 -17.36
N PHE A 177 -11.23 0.47 -16.32
CA PHE A 177 -10.71 0.63 -14.95
C PHE A 177 -9.20 0.30 -14.87
N MET A 178 -8.78 -0.82 -15.44
CA MET A 178 -7.39 -1.26 -15.41
C MET A 178 -6.46 -0.29 -16.16
N HIS A 179 -6.89 0.28 -17.29
CA HIS A 179 -6.13 1.29 -18.03
C HIS A 179 -5.92 2.57 -17.22
N GLU A 180 -6.96 3.08 -16.58
CA GLU A 180 -6.84 4.26 -15.73
C GLU A 180 -5.93 3.99 -14.53
N LEU A 181 -6.06 2.81 -13.90
CA LEU A 181 -5.21 2.39 -12.80
C LEU A 181 -3.74 2.32 -13.20
N GLU A 182 -3.42 1.75 -14.36
CA GLU A 182 -2.05 1.72 -14.88
C GLU A 182 -1.50 3.13 -15.11
N TYR A 183 -2.28 4.00 -15.74
CA TYR A 183 -1.87 5.37 -16.01
C TYR A 183 -1.54 6.13 -14.72
N GLU A 184 -2.42 6.10 -13.73
CA GLU A 184 -2.20 6.77 -12.44
C GLU A 184 -1.05 6.12 -11.65
N SER A 185 -0.87 4.81 -11.75
CA SER A 185 0.28 4.11 -11.16
C SER A 185 1.60 4.59 -11.77
N TYR A 186 1.69 4.69 -13.10
CA TYR A 186 2.89 5.20 -13.77
C TYR A 186 3.20 6.66 -13.41
N ARG A 187 2.18 7.49 -13.19
CA ARG A 187 2.37 8.88 -12.72
C ARG A 187 3.02 8.94 -11.34
N LEU A 188 2.82 7.94 -10.51
CA LEU A 188 3.47 7.80 -9.20
C LEU A 188 4.79 7.01 -9.25
N GLY A 189 5.25 6.62 -10.44
CA GLY A 189 6.47 5.84 -10.62
C GLY A 189 6.32 4.36 -10.27
N ILE A 190 5.10 3.86 -10.08
CA ILE A 190 4.84 2.45 -9.76
C ILE A 190 4.89 1.62 -11.05
N PRO A 191 5.84 0.65 -11.17
CA PRO A 191 6.09 -0.04 -12.43
C PRO A 191 5.14 -1.22 -12.65
N VAL A 192 3.83 -0.99 -12.67
CA VAL A 192 2.85 -2.05 -12.96
C VAL A 192 3.12 -2.70 -14.31
N ARG A 193 2.96 -4.01 -14.39
CA ARG A 193 3.38 -4.79 -15.57
C ARG A 193 2.31 -5.69 -16.12
N THR A 194 1.65 -6.45 -15.27
CA THR A 194 0.65 -7.44 -15.70
C THR A 194 -0.67 -7.19 -15.01
N ARG A 195 -1.73 -7.52 -15.72
CA ARG A 195 -3.11 -7.56 -15.25
C ARG A 195 -3.81 -8.70 -15.93
N HIS A 196 -4.63 -9.43 -15.23
CA HIS A 196 -5.40 -10.53 -15.80
C HIS A 196 -6.60 -10.90 -14.94
N ASN A 197 -7.46 -11.73 -15.48
CA ASN A 197 -8.51 -12.40 -14.71
C ASN A 197 -7.90 -13.40 -13.75
N GLU A 198 -8.49 -13.51 -12.57
CA GLU A 198 -8.23 -14.57 -11.62
C GLU A 198 -9.31 -15.65 -11.63
N VAL A 199 -9.13 -16.67 -10.79
CA VAL A 199 -9.92 -17.91 -10.82
C VAL A 199 -11.40 -17.68 -10.53
N ALA A 200 -11.73 -16.80 -9.58
CA ALA A 200 -13.11 -16.54 -9.20
C ALA A 200 -13.78 -15.51 -10.13
N PRO A 201 -15.10 -15.57 -10.28
CA PRO A 201 -15.86 -14.54 -10.99
C PRO A 201 -15.58 -13.15 -10.45
N ASN A 202 -15.32 -12.18 -11.32
CA ASN A 202 -14.97 -10.80 -10.98
C ASN A 202 -13.73 -10.64 -10.08
N GLN A 203 -12.86 -11.63 -10.06
CA GLN A 203 -11.55 -11.56 -9.45
C GLN A 203 -10.49 -11.26 -10.51
N TYR A 204 -9.55 -10.40 -10.13
CA TYR A 204 -8.47 -9.91 -11.00
C TYR A 204 -7.18 -9.81 -10.20
N GLU A 205 -6.07 -9.74 -10.93
CA GLU A 205 -4.75 -9.55 -10.35
C GLU A 205 -3.99 -8.43 -11.07
N LEU A 206 -3.17 -7.73 -10.31
CA LEU A 206 -2.20 -6.77 -10.79
C LEU A 206 -0.83 -7.07 -10.18
N ALA A 207 0.21 -7.09 -11.02
CA ALA A 207 1.59 -7.26 -10.58
C ALA A 207 2.52 -6.23 -11.24
N PRO A 208 3.48 -5.64 -10.48
CA PRO A 208 4.53 -4.78 -11.02
C PRO A 208 5.77 -5.57 -11.44
N VAL A 209 6.73 -4.86 -12.03
CA VAL A 209 8.14 -5.28 -11.99
C VAL A 209 8.62 -5.21 -10.54
N PHE A 210 9.45 -6.16 -10.13
CA PHE A 210 10.01 -6.16 -8.77
C PHE A 210 10.88 -4.92 -8.51
N GLU A 211 10.88 -4.47 -7.27
CA GLU A 211 11.66 -3.35 -6.78
C GLU A 211 12.34 -3.70 -5.46
N GLU A 212 13.14 -2.78 -4.91
CA GLU A 212 13.63 -2.90 -3.54
C GLU A 212 12.42 -3.04 -2.59
N CYS A 213 12.56 -3.93 -1.61
CA CYS A 213 11.41 -4.42 -0.83
C CYS A 213 10.64 -3.32 -0.08
N ASN A 214 11.32 -2.32 0.49
CA ASN A 214 10.64 -1.23 1.18
C ASN A 214 9.78 -0.39 0.21
N LEU A 215 10.36 -0.05 -0.94
CA LEU A 215 9.66 0.70 -1.98
C LEU A 215 8.50 -0.10 -2.57
N ALA A 216 8.71 -1.40 -2.82
CA ALA A 216 7.67 -2.28 -3.33
C ALA A 216 6.45 -2.36 -2.39
N VAL A 217 6.68 -2.40 -1.08
CA VAL A 217 5.60 -2.39 -0.08
C VAL A 217 4.82 -1.07 -0.13
N ASP A 218 5.51 0.06 -0.18
CA ASP A 218 4.88 1.38 -0.28
C ASP A 218 4.04 1.49 -1.56
N HIS A 219 4.60 1.06 -2.69
CA HIS A 219 3.89 1.05 -3.98
C HIS A 219 2.65 0.17 -3.97
N ASN A 220 2.69 -0.99 -3.33
CA ASN A 220 1.50 -1.84 -3.21
C ASN A 220 0.37 -1.13 -2.44
N LEU A 221 0.69 -0.47 -1.34
CA LEU A 221 -0.32 0.24 -0.55
C LEU A 221 -0.89 1.45 -1.29
N LEU A 222 -0.06 2.17 -2.05
CA LEU A 222 -0.51 3.24 -2.92
C LEU A 222 -1.45 2.73 -4.02
N VAL A 223 -1.09 1.61 -4.66
CA VAL A 223 -1.95 0.98 -5.67
C VAL A 223 -3.30 0.57 -5.10
N MET A 224 -3.33 -0.01 -3.90
CA MET A 224 -4.59 -0.35 -3.23
C MET A 224 -5.47 0.88 -2.99
N GLU A 225 -4.86 2.02 -2.66
CA GLU A 225 -5.61 3.28 -2.49
C GLU A 225 -6.10 3.83 -3.85
N LEU A 226 -5.25 3.81 -4.88
CA LEU A 226 -5.65 4.15 -6.24
C LEU A 226 -6.80 3.28 -6.74
N MET A 227 -6.74 1.96 -6.51
CA MET A 227 -7.81 1.04 -6.89
C MET A 227 -9.16 1.44 -6.29
N LYS A 228 -9.19 1.83 -5.02
CA LYS A 228 -10.42 2.28 -4.36
C LYS A 228 -11.00 3.56 -4.98
N LYS A 229 -10.13 4.50 -5.33
CA LYS A 229 -10.53 5.77 -5.95
C LYS A 229 -11.03 5.54 -7.37
N ILE A 230 -10.23 4.90 -8.20
CA ILE A 230 -10.49 4.72 -9.62
C ILE A 230 -11.69 3.80 -9.86
N ALA A 231 -11.88 2.77 -9.03
CA ALA A 231 -13.04 1.90 -9.14
C ALA A 231 -14.37 2.68 -9.16
N ARG A 232 -14.46 3.76 -8.37
CA ARG A 232 -15.65 4.63 -8.33
C ARG A 232 -15.91 5.36 -9.65
N HIS A 233 -14.87 5.71 -10.40
CA HIS A 233 -15.01 6.34 -11.71
C HIS A 233 -15.66 5.41 -12.74
N HIS A 234 -15.60 4.12 -12.48
CA HIS A 234 -16.14 3.06 -13.33
C HIS A 234 -17.34 2.34 -12.72
N ASP A 235 -18.01 2.94 -11.72
CA ASP A 235 -19.14 2.35 -11.00
C ASP A 235 -18.82 0.99 -10.37
N PHE A 236 -17.59 0.84 -9.86
CA PHE A 236 -17.13 -0.33 -9.14
C PHE A 236 -16.75 -0.02 -7.68
N ARG A 237 -16.74 -1.09 -6.89
CA ARG A 237 -16.07 -1.17 -5.59
C ARG A 237 -15.08 -2.30 -5.59
N VAL A 238 -13.90 -2.06 -5.02
CA VAL A 238 -12.85 -3.06 -4.84
C VAL A 238 -13.02 -3.73 -3.48
N LEU A 239 -12.92 -5.06 -3.47
CA LEU A 239 -12.81 -5.83 -2.23
C LEU A 239 -11.40 -6.40 -2.09
N PHE A 240 -10.78 -6.11 -0.96
CA PHE A 240 -9.46 -6.63 -0.57
C PHE A 240 -9.55 -7.69 0.55
N HIS A 241 -10.77 -8.02 0.99
CA HIS A 241 -10.96 -9.09 1.95
C HIS A 241 -10.46 -10.42 1.34
N GLU A 242 -9.73 -11.21 2.11
CA GLU A 242 -9.09 -12.43 1.63
C GLU A 242 -10.09 -13.48 1.15
N LYS A 243 -11.27 -13.53 1.76
CA LYS A 243 -12.36 -14.44 1.41
C LYS A 243 -13.70 -13.67 1.36
N PRO A 244 -13.93 -12.84 0.34
CA PRO A 244 -15.17 -12.05 0.29
C PRO A 244 -16.41 -12.91 0.01
N PHE A 245 -16.23 -14.06 -0.64
CA PHE A 245 -17.32 -14.97 -0.99
C PHE A 245 -16.99 -16.40 -0.55
N LYS A 246 -17.91 -17.01 0.18
CA LYS A 246 -17.73 -18.37 0.67
C LYS A 246 -17.77 -19.38 -0.49
N GLY A 247 -16.86 -20.36 -0.45
CA GLY A 247 -16.85 -21.49 -1.36
C GLY A 247 -16.13 -21.28 -2.70
N ILE A 248 -15.65 -20.06 -2.96
CA ILE A 248 -14.85 -19.75 -4.16
C ILE A 248 -13.45 -19.28 -3.78
N ASN A 249 -12.60 -19.05 -4.78
CA ASN A 249 -11.25 -18.54 -4.58
C ASN A 249 -11.25 -17.25 -3.77
N GLY A 250 -10.15 -16.98 -3.10
CA GLY A 250 -9.94 -15.77 -2.33
C GLY A 250 -8.80 -14.95 -2.90
N SER A 251 -8.71 -13.70 -2.46
CA SER A 251 -7.64 -12.80 -2.85
C SER A 251 -6.48 -12.86 -1.87
N GLY A 252 -5.28 -13.03 -2.40
CA GLY A 252 -4.03 -12.97 -1.68
C GLY A 252 -3.20 -11.75 -2.07
N LYS A 253 -2.03 -11.72 -1.49
CA LYS A 253 -0.93 -10.86 -1.88
C LYS A 253 0.31 -11.76 -1.98
N HIS A 254 0.51 -12.32 -3.16
CA HIS A 254 1.64 -13.20 -3.38
C HIS A 254 2.92 -12.40 -3.46
N ASN A 255 3.95 -12.84 -2.76
CA ASN A 255 5.22 -12.14 -2.65
C ASN A 255 6.34 -12.97 -3.27
N ASN A 256 6.77 -12.59 -4.46
CA ASN A 256 7.98 -13.13 -5.08
C ASN A 256 9.17 -12.29 -4.64
N TRP A 257 10.13 -12.89 -3.98
CA TRP A 257 11.27 -12.14 -3.45
C TRP A 257 12.62 -12.77 -3.83
N SER A 258 13.64 -11.94 -3.87
CA SER A 258 15.01 -12.34 -4.16
C SER A 258 16.00 -11.42 -3.44
N LEU A 259 17.27 -11.83 -3.47
CA LEU A 259 18.37 -10.97 -3.02
C LEU A 259 19.24 -10.61 -4.23
N SER A 260 19.77 -9.39 -4.24
CA SER A 260 20.71 -8.91 -5.25
C SER A 260 21.82 -8.08 -4.62
N THR A 261 22.98 -8.09 -5.24
CA THR A 261 24.14 -7.26 -4.90
C THR A 261 24.13 -5.96 -5.67
#